data_2028b81cf7c60d4274b4da73e71918f7
#
_entry.id   2028b81cf7c60d4274b4da73e71918f7
#
_cell.length_a   1.000
_cell.length_b   1.000
_cell.length_c   1.000
_cell.angle_alpha   90.00
_cell.angle_beta   90.00
_cell.angle_gamma   90.00
#
_symmetry.space_group_name_H-M   'P 1'
#
loop_
_entity.id
_entity.type
_entity.pdbx_description
1 polymer ?
#
loop_
_entity_poly.entity_id
_entity_poly.type
_entity_poly.pdbx_seq_one_letter_code
_entity_poly.pdbx_strand_id
1 'polypeptide(L)'
;MRAALLAGGWAYAAAIVFLSLTPNPPHPGFEHGDKLGHLLAYGLLMFWFCYLYRYRYTQLAYGIGWIALGIALEFAQGATGTRSFEVADMAADSLGVLLGWGISATLRK
;
A
#
# COMPACT_ATOMS: atom_id res chain seq x y z
N MET A 1 -19.90 -6.11 -12.17
CA MET A 1 -19.02 -4.93 -12.06
C MET A 1 -18.22 -4.96 -10.77
N ARG A 2 -18.86 -5.22 -9.62
CA ARG A 2 -18.14 -5.25 -8.34
C ARG A 2 -17.05 -6.31 -8.31
N ALA A 3 -17.32 -7.50 -8.84
CA ALA A 3 -16.33 -8.57 -8.86
C ALA A 3 -15.09 -8.16 -9.66
N ALA A 4 -15.27 -7.46 -10.77
CA ALA A 4 -14.16 -6.98 -11.58
C ALA A 4 -13.34 -5.92 -10.85
N LEU A 5 -14.02 -5.02 -10.12
CA LEU A 5 -13.34 -4.00 -9.32
C LEU A 5 -12.55 -4.63 -8.17
N LEU A 6 -13.12 -5.65 -7.53
CA LEU A 6 -12.41 -6.37 -6.48
C LEU A 6 -11.19 -7.09 -7.04
N ALA A 7 -11.35 -7.76 -8.18
CA ALA A 7 -10.22 -8.44 -8.82
C ALA A 7 -9.11 -7.47 -9.17
N GLY A 8 -9.46 -6.29 -9.66
CA GLY A 8 -8.49 -5.24 -9.97
C GLY A 8 -7.74 -4.78 -8.73
N GLY A 9 -8.44 -4.60 -7.61
CA GLY A 9 -7.81 -4.20 -6.36
C GLY A 9 -6.85 -5.24 -5.84
N TRP A 10 -7.23 -6.51 -5.87
CA TRP A 10 -6.36 -7.59 -5.43
C TRP A 10 -5.19 -7.80 -6.38
N ALA A 11 -5.39 -7.59 -7.68
CA ALA A 11 -4.29 -7.65 -8.65
C ALA A 11 -3.28 -6.52 -8.38
N TYR A 12 -3.77 -5.34 -8.02
CA TYR A 12 -2.90 -4.24 -7.65
C TYR A 12 -2.10 -4.56 -6.39
N ALA A 13 -2.76 -5.15 -5.39
CA ALA A 13 -2.06 -5.57 -4.17
C ALA A 13 -0.99 -6.61 -4.49
N ALA A 14 -1.30 -7.56 -5.37
CA ALA A 14 -0.32 -8.57 -5.80
C ALA A 14 0.86 -7.91 -6.52
N ALA A 15 0.62 -6.89 -7.32
CA ALA A 15 1.68 -6.16 -7.99
C ALA A 15 2.59 -5.45 -6.98
N ILE A 16 2.00 -4.89 -5.92
CA ILE A 16 2.79 -4.28 -4.84
C ILE A 16 3.72 -5.30 -4.21
N VAL A 17 3.20 -6.49 -3.90
CA VAL A 17 4.01 -7.56 -3.32
C VAL A 17 5.14 -7.95 -4.26
N PHE A 18 4.82 -8.15 -5.54
CA PHE A 18 5.81 -8.56 -6.52
C PHE A 18 6.93 -7.52 -6.64
N LEU A 19 6.56 -6.25 -6.79
CA LEU A 19 7.55 -5.18 -6.95
C LEU A 19 8.35 -4.96 -5.67
N SER A 20 7.74 -5.17 -4.51
CA SER A 20 8.43 -5.03 -3.22
C SER A 20 9.52 -6.08 -3.05
N LEU A 21 9.35 -7.25 -3.64
CA LEU A 21 10.33 -8.34 -3.52
C LEU A 21 11.27 -8.42 -4.71
N THR A 22 11.09 -7.54 -5.72
CA THR A 22 11.97 -7.48 -6.87
C THR A 22 13.26 -6.73 -6.48
N PRO A 23 14.45 -7.26 -6.80
CA PRO A 23 15.71 -6.64 -6.36
C PRO A 23 15.91 -5.21 -6.80
N ASN A 24 15.56 -4.85 -8.02
CA ASN A 24 15.76 -3.50 -8.53
C ASN A 24 14.48 -2.97 -9.14
N PRO A 25 13.48 -2.64 -8.31
CA PRO A 25 12.20 -2.18 -8.84
C PRO A 25 12.33 -0.79 -9.44
N PRO A 26 11.49 -0.45 -10.43
CA PRO A 26 11.49 0.90 -10.98
C PRO A 26 11.06 1.91 -9.91
N HIS A 27 11.66 3.08 -9.95
CA HIS A 27 11.30 4.15 -9.01
C HIS A 27 11.58 5.50 -9.66
N PRO A 28 10.98 6.58 -9.14
CA PRO A 28 11.32 7.93 -9.61
C PRO A 28 12.80 8.21 -9.41
N GLY A 29 13.39 8.96 -10.33
CA GLY A 29 14.82 9.22 -10.32
C GLY A 29 15.27 10.37 -9.42
N PHE A 30 14.54 10.65 -8.34
CA PHE A 30 14.90 11.71 -7.41
C PHE A 30 14.99 11.16 -5.98
N GLU A 31 15.63 11.94 -5.11
CA GLU A 31 15.83 11.55 -3.72
C GLU A 31 14.50 11.28 -3.03
N HIS A 32 14.43 10.21 -2.26
CA HIS A 32 13.21 9.76 -1.57
C HIS A 32 12.07 9.37 -2.51
N GLY A 33 12.36 9.17 -3.79
CA GLY A 33 11.35 8.75 -4.75
C GLY A 33 10.72 7.41 -4.41
N ASP A 34 11.52 6.50 -3.83
CA ASP A 34 11.02 5.19 -3.41
C ASP A 34 9.97 5.34 -2.29
N LYS A 35 10.18 6.26 -1.35
CA LYS A 35 9.24 6.49 -0.24
C LYS A 35 7.96 7.13 -0.74
N LEU A 36 8.07 8.07 -1.67
CA LEU A 36 6.89 8.64 -2.30
C LEU A 36 6.10 7.57 -3.05
N GLY A 37 6.80 6.67 -3.73
CA GLY A 37 6.18 5.54 -4.41
C GLY A 37 5.41 4.64 -3.46
N HIS A 38 5.99 4.32 -2.30
CA HIS A 38 5.32 3.54 -1.26
C HIS A 38 4.06 4.24 -0.76
N LEU A 39 4.18 5.53 -0.45
CA LEU A 39 3.07 6.30 0.06
C LEU A 39 1.91 6.32 -0.95
N LEU A 40 2.20 6.59 -2.21
CA LEU A 40 1.18 6.63 -3.24
C LEU A 40 0.57 5.25 -3.50
N ALA A 41 1.39 4.21 -3.53
CA ALA A 41 0.92 2.86 -3.80
C ALA A 41 -0.07 2.41 -2.72
N TYR A 42 0.29 2.60 -1.46
CA TYR A 42 -0.57 2.17 -0.36
C TYR A 42 -1.77 3.09 -0.17
N GLY A 43 -1.59 4.38 -0.46
CA GLY A 43 -2.70 5.33 -0.43
C GLY A 43 -3.77 4.99 -1.45
N LEU A 44 -3.36 4.72 -2.68
CA LEU A 44 -4.29 4.33 -3.74
C LEU A 44 -4.94 2.99 -3.45
N LEU A 45 -4.19 2.04 -2.90
CA LEU A 45 -4.73 0.74 -2.53
C LEU A 45 -5.84 0.90 -1.49
N MET A 46 -5.58 1.65 -0.43
CA MET A 46 -6.57 1.85 0.62
C MET A 46 -7.78 2.63 0.11
N PHE A 47 -7.54 3.67 -0.70
CA PHE A 47 -8.63 4.45 -1.29
C PHE A 47 -9.55 3.57 -2.13
N TRP A 48 -8.97 2.67 -2.94
CA TRP A 48 -9.73 1.76 -3.78
C TRP A 48 -10.63 0.85 -2.95
N PHE A 49 -10.10 0.25 -1.90
CA PHE A 49 -10.88 -0.63 -1.05
C PHE A 49 -11.91 0.12 -0.21
N CYS A 50 -11.62 1.36 0.19
CA CYS A 50 -12.63 2.20 0.84
C CYS A 50 -13.76 2.57 -0.11
N TYR A 51 -13.46 2.71 -1.40
CA TYR A 51 -14.49 2.93 -2.41
C TYR A 51 -15.41 1.72 -2.53
N LEU A 52 -14.84 0.51 -2.47
CA LEU A 52 -15.60 -0.73 -2.61
C LEU A 52 -16.37 -1.10 -1.35
N TYR A 53 -15.84 -0.79 -0.19
CA TYR A 53 -16.42 -1.17 1.10
C TYR A 53 -16.69 0.09 1.92
N ARG A 54 -17.96 0.36 2.17
CA ARG A 54 -18.35 1.58 2.90
C ARG A 54 -18.46 1.37 4.40
N TYR A 55 -18.56 0.12 4.84
CA TYR A 55 -18.72 -0.19 6.25
C TYR A 55 -17.39 0.09 6.97
N ARG A 56 -17.49 0.89 8.03
CA ARG A 56 -16.29 1.38 8.74
C ARG A 56 -15.38 0.26 9.23
N TYR A 57 -15.97 -0.78 9.80
CA TYR A 57 -15.17 -1.87 10.35
C TYR A 57 -14.47 -2.69 9.26
N THR A 58 -15.09 -2.81 8.10
CA THR A 58 -14.44 -3.44 6.96
C THR A 58 -13.26 -2.59 6.48
N GLN A 59 -13.44 -1.28 6.42
CA GLN A 59 -12.34 -0.38 6.06
C GLN A 59 -11.19 -0.47 7.06
N LEU A 60 -11.53 -0.52 8.35
CA LEU A 60 -10.52 -0.66 9.40
C LEU A 60 -9.74 -1.96 9.23
N ALA A 61 -10.44 -3.06 8.94
CA ALA A 61 -9.78 -4.35 8.74
C ALA A 61 -8.80 -4.31 7.57
N TYR A 62 -9.23 -3.72 6.44
CA TYR A 62 -8.33 -3.58 5.29
C TYR A 62 -7.17 -2.65 5.60
N GLY A 63 -7.42 -1.54 6.32
CA GLY A 63 -6.35 -0.63 6.71
C GLY A 63 -5.29 -1.31 7.55
N ILE A 64 -5.71 -2.06 8.55
CA ILE A 64 -4.79 -2.82 9.39
C ILE A 64 -4.04 -3.86 8.55
N GLY A 65 -4.76 -4.53 7.65
CA GLY A 65 -4.16 -5.53 6.78
C GLY A 65 -3.08 -4.94 5.85
N TRP A 66 -3.35 -3.79 5.25
CA TRP A 66 -2.37 -3.17 4.34
C TRP A 66 -1.17 -2.64 5.10
N ILE A 67 -1.36 -2.09 6.30
CA ILE A 67 -0.24 -1.65 7.14
C ILE A 67 0.61 -2.87 7.53
N ALA A 68 -0.04 -3.95 7.94
CA ALA A 68 0.66 -5.18 8.30
C ALA A 68 1.42 -5.74 7.10
N LEU A 69 0.83 -5.67 5.90
CA LEU A 69 1.50 -6.12 4.68
C LEU A 69 2.76 -5.30 4.41
N GLY A 70 2.67 -3.97 4.55
CA GLY A 70 3.83 -3.11 4.34
C GLY A 70 4.96 -3.43 5.30
N ILE A 71 4.63 -3.67 6.57
CA ILE A 71 5.62 -4.03 7.57
C ILE A 71 6.24 -5.39 7.24
N ALA A 72 5.40 -6.38 6.90
CA ALA A 72 5.88 -7.72 6.56
C ALA A 72 6.79 -7.71 5.33
N LEU A 73 6.42 -6.93 4.32
CA LEU A 73 7.24 -6.83 3.11
C LEU A 73 8.59 -6.17 3.39
N GLU A 74 8.63 -5.20 4.32
CA GLU A 74 9.89 -4.57 4.67
C GLU A 74 10.83 -5.57 5.34
N PHE A 75 10.31 -6.41 6.24
CA PHE A 75 11.10 -7.48 6.84
C PHE A 75 11.57 -8.48 5.79
N ALA A 76 10.69 -8.82 4.84
CA ALA A 76 11.04 -9.75 3.77
C ALA A 76 12.15 -9.17 2.88
N GLN A 77 12.08 -7.89 2.57
CA GLN A 77 13.12 -7.22 1.77
C GLN A 77 14.47 -7.28 2.46
N GLY A 78 14.49 -7.00 3.77
CA GLY A 78 15.72 -7.08 4.54
C GLY A 78 16.27 -8.48 4.60
N ALA A 79 15.39 -9.48 4.73
CA ALA A 79 15.80 -10.88 4.82
C ALA A 79 16.37 -11.42 3.51
N THR A 80 15.90 -10.93 2.36
CA THR A 80 16.41 -11.39 1.05
C THR A 80 17.84 -10.93 0.77
N GLY A 81 18.31 -9.90 1.48
CA GLY A 81 19.64 -9.36 1.26
C GLY A 81 19.78 -8.54 -0.02
N THR A 82 18.72 -8.40 -0.80
CA THR A 82 18.76 -7.64 -2.05
C THR A 82 18.37 -6.18 -1.88
N ARG A 83 17.75 -5.85 -0.75
CA ARG A 83 17.29 -4.50 -0.46
C ARG A 83 17.49 -4.19 1.03
N SER A 84 17.64 -2.91 1.34
CA SER A 84 17.82 -2.46 2.72
C SER A 84 16.51 -2.53 3.50
N PHE A 85 16.61 -2.90 4.77
CA PHE A 85 15.51 -2.76 5.70
C PHE A 85 15.45 -1.28 6.15
N GLU A 86 14.31 -0.64 5.96
CA GLU A 86 14.15 0.77 6.32
C GLU A 86 12.83 1.01 7.03
N VAL A 87 12.92 1.50 8.26
CA VAL A 87 11.73 1.86 9.04
C VAL A 87 10.96 2.99 8.35
N ALA A 88 11.67 3.87 7.64
CA ALA A 88 11.02 4.95 6.90
C ALA A 88 10.08 4.44 5.83
N ASP A 89 10.38 3.29 5.22
CA ASP A 89 9.49 2.67 4.24
C ASP A 89 8.21 2.18 4.89
N MET A 90 8.32 1.59 6.09
CA MET A 90 7.14 1.19 6.85
C MET A 90 6.27 2.38 7.21
N ALA A 91 6.91 3.49 7.60
CA ALA A 91 6.19 4.71 7.93
C ALA A 91 5.49 5.28 6.70
N ALA A 92 6.13 5.26 5.52
CA ALA A 92 5.54 5.74 4.29
C ALA A 92 4.32 4.91 3.89
N ASP A 93 4.43 3.58 4.00
CA ASP A 93 3.31 2.68 3.70
C ASP A 93 2.12 2.96 4.61
N SER A 94 2.38 3.07 5.90
CA SER A 94 1.33 3.31 6.90
C SER A 94 0.68 4.66 6.70
N LEU A 95 1.47 5.69 6.45
CA LEU A 95 0.95 7.04 6.19
C LEU A 95 0.10 7.03 4.93
N GLY A 96 0.53 6.32 3.89
CA GLY A 96 -0.25 6.18 2.68
C GLY A 96 -1.63 5.59 2.93
N VAL A 97 -1.69 4.51 3.72
CA VAL A 97 -2.97 3.89 4.08
C VAL A 97 -3.87 4.88 4.81
N LEU A 98 -3.32 5.60 5.78
CA LEU A 98 -4.10 6.56 6.55
C LEU A 98 -4.60 7.72 5.69
N LEU A 99 -3.76 8.23 4.78
CA LEU A 99 -4.15 9.30 3.88
C LEU A 99 -5.23 8.84 2.91
N GLY A 100 -5.09 7.64 2.34
CA GLY A 100 -6.10 7.10 1.43
C GLY A 100 -7.45 6.94 2.12
N TRP A 101 -7.43 6.46 3.35
CA TRP A 101 -8.64 6.31 4.16
C TRP A 101 -9.27 7.67 4.45
N GLY A 102 -8.46 8.63 4.92
CA GLY A 102 -8.95 9.97 5.26
C GLY A 102 -9.53 10.70 4.06
N ILE A 103 -8.85 10.62 2.91
CA ILE A 103 -9.34 11.25 1.68
C ILE A 103 -10.66 10.63 1.26
N SER A 104 -10.76 9.31 1.31
CA SER A 104 -12.00 8.61 0.97
C SER A 104 -13.15 9.06 1.87
N ALA A 105 -12.91 9.16 3.18
CA ALA A 105 -13.93 9.59 4.13
C ALA A 105 -14.39 11.01 3.83
N THR A 106 -13.47 11.89 3.46
CA THR A 106 -13.79 13.27 3.13
C THR A 106 -14.66 13.36 1.89
N LEU A 107 -14.35 12.57 0.87
CA LEU A 107 -15.10 12.61 -0.39
C LEU A 107 -16.49 12.02 -0.27
N ARG A 108 -16.77 11.26 0.78
CA ARG A 108 -18.06 10.59 0.95
C ARG A 108 -19.06 11.36 1.80
N LYS A 109 -18.75 12.54 2.18
CA LYS A 109 -19.69 13.36 2.97
C LYS A 109 -20.90 13.87 2.20
#